data_fde1139b788fd29652a056e1226ada7a
#
_entry.id   fde1139b788fd29652a056e1226ada7a
#
_cell.length_a   1.000
_cell.length_b   1.000
_cell.length_c   1.000
_cell.angle_alpha   90.00
_cell.angle_beta   90.00
_cell.angle_gamma   90.00
#
_symmetry.space_group_name_H-M   'P 1'
#
loop_
_entity.id
_entity.type
_entity.pdbx_description
1 polymer ?
#
loop_
_entity_poly.entity_id
_entity_poly.type
_entity_poly.pdbx_seq_one_letter_code
_entity_poly.pdbx_strand_id
1 'polypeptide(L)'
;MNSAILNKYFTSIVLLCVTMLFYTSSPGQINKLDAITSGYIDYTKNHLSEKIYVHTDRSYYLCGDILWFKIYVANGADNKLLAVSKIAYVEVLNTQHQPVLQGKIAIEKGTGSGSFELPVSISSGNYELRAYTNWMKNDSADHYFKKIITIINTTQNPDSSLVHNNTKYFSQFFPEGGNLVNGLKSVVGFKVNDNYGKGVDCEGAVIDQANDTITHFKSSQFGMGRLFLTPQNGKHYKAIIYLKDSSVITKELPESYDKGYVMHASDEDAHQLKITVQSANVSSQDIYLIAETSQHIDFAKRLHFENNQSVLLINKDSLADGVAQITLLDENLQPVCERLWFKRPKNKMVIQAKADKQNYNHRDKINIDLLTTNPSGDSLPGNLSVSVYRLDSLHQPAHEDIYSYLWLSSNCKGYIEEPDYYFKNEDTQTNSDLDNLLLTQGWRKFGWKNDMQVNAYSFNYVPENYGHIITGRIINDITGKPAEDILVYLSVPGKRIQVYGSMSNKDGLIHF
;
A
#
# COMPACT_ATOMS: atom_id res chain seq x y z
N MET A 1 -63.86 -3.25 -58.74
CA MET A 1 -62.93 -2.23 -58.22
C MET A 1 -62.69 -2.58 -56.72
N ASN A 2 -61.46 -2.80 -56.25
CA ASN A 2 -61.06 -2.83 -54.86
C ASN A 2 -60.33 -4.09 -54.30
N SER A 3 -59.96 -5.12 -55.09
CA SER A 3 -59.06 -6.14 -54.55
C SER A 3 -57.59 -5.76 -54.73
N ALA A 4 -57.24 -4.99 -55.74
CA ALA A 4 -55.85 -4.62 -56.06
C ALA A 4 -55.30 -3.48 -55.11
N ILE A 5 -56.19 -2.61 -54.59
CA ILE A 5 -55.79 -1.52 -53.70
C ILE A 5 -55.58 -2.06 -52.29
N LEU A 6 -56.33 -3.03 -51.80
CA LEU A 6 -56.17 -3.66 -50.50
C LEU A 6 -54.91 -4.45 -50.39
N ASN A 7 -54.49 -5.15 -51.46
CA ASN A 7 -53.26 -5.91 -51.54
C ASN A 7 -51.99 -5.01 -51.52
N LYS A 8 -52.08 -3.81 -52.09
CA LYS A 8 -50.96 -2.85 -52.14
C LYS A 8 -50.68 -2.22 -50.76
N TYR A 9 -51.76 -1.95 -49.99
CA TYR A 9 -51.59 -1.46 -48.61
C TYR A 9 -51.19 -2.56 -47.66
N PHE A 10 -51.62 -3.80 -47.85
CA PHE A 10 -51.23 -4.94 -47.03
C PHE A 10 -49.74 -5.28 -47.21
N THR A 11 -49.23 -5.27 -48.44
CA THR A 11 -47.80 -5.45 -48.72
C THR A 11 -46.93 -4.30 -48.21
N SER A 12 -47.41 -3.05 -48.25
CA SER A 12 -46.67 -1.90 -47.68
C SER A 12 -46.63 -1.93 -46.16
N ILE A 13 -47.70 -2.35 -45.49
CA ILE A 13 -47.78 -2.49 -44.02
C ILE A 13 -46.90 -3.67 -43.56
N VAL A 14 -46.90 -4.79 -44.27
CA VAL A 14 -46.03 -5.92 -43.97
C VAL A 14 -44.54 -5.56 -44.19
N LEU A 15 -44.22 -4.79 -45.23
CA LEU A 15 -42.87 -4.30 -45.44
C LEU A 15 -42.44 -3.29 -44.38
N LEU A 16 -43.34 -2.43 -43.89
CA LEU A 16 -43.06 -1.49 -42.78
C LEU A 16 -42.92 -2.20 -41.45
N CYS A 17 -43.70 -3.26 -41.18
CA CYS A 17 -43.56 -4.08 -39.98
C CYS A 17 -42.29 -4.94 -40.02
N VAL A 18 -41.86 -5.43 -41.18
CA VAL A 18 -40.60 -6.17 -41.32
C VAL A 18 -39.37 -5.25 -41.16
N THR A 19 -39.45 -3.99 -41.65
CA THR A 19 -38.39 -3.00 -41.40
C THR A 19 -38.35 -2.52 -39.94
N MET A 20 -39.49 -2.48 -39.23
CA MET A 20 -39.49 -2.20 -37.77
C MET A 20 -38.99 -3.38 -36.90
N LEU A 21 -39.10 -4.62 -37.38
CA LEU A 21 -38.55 -5.79 -36.67
C LEU A 21 -37.01 -5.94 -36.79
N PHE A 22 -36.36 -5.19 -37.70
CA PHE A 22 -34.91 -5.12 -37.79
C PHE A 22 -34.28 -3.94 -37.05
N TYR A 23 -35.09 -3.08 -36.41
CA TYR A 23 -34.56 -2.27 -35.30
C TYR A 23 -34.52 -3.12 -34.01
N THR A 24 -33.92 -4.29 -34.09
CA THR A 24 -33.30 -4.88 -32.89
C THR A 24 -32.23 -3.87 -32.50
N SER A 25 -32.43 -3.20 -31.38
CA SER A 25 -31.39 -2.51 -30.66
C SER A 25 -30.18 -3.44 -30.70
N SER A 26 -29.17 -3.12 -31.52
CA SER A 26 -27.85 -3.67 -31.37
C SER A 26 -27.55 -3.57 -29.86
N PRO A 27 -27.29 -4.66 -29.14
CA PRO A 27 -26.84 -4.55 -27.78
C PRO A 27 -25.64 -3.61 -27.88
N GLY A 28 -25.80 -2.38 -27.32
CA GLY A 28 -24.76 -1.36 -27.38
C GLY A 28 -23.46 -2.04 -27.00
N GLN A 29 -22.48 -2.02 -27.87
CA GLN A 29 -21.16 -2.50 -27.51
C GLN A 29 -20.79 -1.76 -26.22
N ILE A 30 -20.81 -2.47 -25.10
CA ILE A 30 -20.35 -1.92 -23.84
C ILE A 30 -18.93 -1.46 -24.14
N ASN A 31 -18.72 -0.16 -24.08
CA ASN A 31 -17.40 0.41 -24.27
C ASN A 31 -16.47 -0.30 -23.28
N LYS A 32 -15.37 -0.88 -23.74
CA LYS A 32 -14.42 -1.59 -22.85
C LYS A 32 -14.02 -0.77 -21.65
N LEU A 33 -13.95 0.56 -21.83
CA LEU A 33 -13.64 1.48 -20.73
C LEU A 33 -14.74 1.51 -19.68
N ASP A 34 -16.02 1.52 -20.11
CA ASP A 34 -17.17 1.48 -19.20
C ASP A 34 -17.24 0.14 -18.44
N ALA A 35 -16.87 -0.96 -19.11
CA ALA A 35 -16.79 -2.27 -18.47
C ALA A 35 -15.71 -2.33 -17.40
N ILE A 36 -14.52 -1.74 -17.66
CA ILE A 36 -13.43 -1.65 -16.69
C ILE A 36 -13.85 -0.83 -15.48
N THR A 37 -14.39 0.39 -15.72
CA THR A 37 -14.77 1.31 -14.65
C THR A 37 -15.91 0.76 -13.81
N SER A 38 -16.93 0.16 -14.43
CA SER A 38 -18.04 -0.47 -13.70
C SER A 38 -17.58 -1.70 -12.90
N GLY A 39 -16.74 -2.56 -13.49
CA GLY A 39 -16.17 -3.72 -12.80
C GLY A 39 -15.35 -3.33 -11.58
N TYR A 40 -14.53 -2.27 -11.70
CA TYR A 40 -13.76 -1.75 -10.58
C TYR A 40 -14.64 -1.15 -9.47
N ILE A 41 -15.68 -0.39 -9.85
CA ILE A 41 -16.65 0.15 -8.89
C ILE A 41 -17.38 -0.98 -8.15
N ASP A 42 -17.76 -2.04 -8.83
CA ASP A 42 -18.40 -3.20 -8.20
C ASP A 42 -17.44 -3.95 -7.27
N TYR A 43 -16.18 -4.07 -7.66
CA TYR A 43 -15.13 -4.61 -6.78
C TYR A 43 -15.01 -3.78 -5.51
N THR A 44 -14.80 -2.47 -5.61
CA THR A 44 -14.56 -1.60 -4.44
C THR A 44 -15.78 -1.49 -3.51
N LYS A 45 -17.01 -1.57 -4.05
CA LYS A 45 -18.22 -1.62 -3.22
C LYS A 45 -18.32 -2.88 -2.37
N ASN A 46 -17.79 -4.00 -2.85
CA ASN A 46 -17.85 -5.30 -2.19
C ASN A 46 -16.59 -5.64 -1.40
N HIS A 47 -15.51 -4.89 -1.61
CA HIS A 47 -14.21 -5.11 -0.97
C HIS A 47 -13.85 -3.94 -0.06
N LEU A 48 -14.24 -4.04 1.22
CA LEU A 48 -13.85 -3.07 2.25
C LEU A 48 -12.31 -3.10 2.42
N SER A 49 -11.65 -1.97 2.28
CA SER A 49 -10.23 -1.83 2.60
C SER A 49 -10.06 -1.23 3.99
N GLU A 50 -9.36 -1.92 4.86
CA GLU A 50 -8.96 -1.42 6.17
C GLU A 50 -7.47 -1.11 6.19
N LYS A 51 -7.10 -0.01 6.82
CA LYS A 51 -5.74 0.34 7.19
C LYS A 51 -5.64 0.42 8.70
N ILE A 52 -4.51 -0.01 9.24
CA ILE A 52 -4.25 0.07 10.68
C ILE A 52 -2.94 0.78 10.93
N TYR A 53 -2.92 1.72 11.86
CA TYR A 53 -1.72 2.40 12.33
C TYR A 53 -1.57 2.22 13.83
N VAL A 54 -0.34 1.98 14.31
CA VAL A 54 -0.04 1.83 15.73
C VAL A 54 0.98 2.86 16.17
N HIS A 55 0.56 3.74 17.06
CA HIS A 55 1.46 4.67 17.75
C HIS A 55 1.98 4.01 19.03
N THR A 56 3.28 3.74 19.10
CA THR A 56 3.96 3.25 20.29
C THR A 56 4.56 4.41 21.08
N ASP A 57 4.68 4.26 22.41
CA ASP A 57 5.29 5.30 23.25
C ASP A 57 6.79 5.51 22.95
N ARG A 58 7.50 4.49 22.48
CA ARG A 58 8.93 4.53 22.13
C ARG A 58 9.24 3.53 21.01
N SER A 59 10.50 3.49 20.56
CA SER A 59 11.01 2.48 19.63
C SER A 59 12.08 1.58 20.28
N TYR A 60 12.60 1.96 21.46
CA TYR A 60 13.59 1.21 22.23
C TYR A 60 13.07 0.91 23.64
N TYR A 61 13.22 -0.33 24.07
CA TYR A 61 12.72 -0.82 25.36
C TYR A 61 13.77 -1.68 26.05
N LEU A 62 13.71 -1.68 27.38
CA LEU A 62 14.40 -2.69 28.18
C LEU A 62 13.45 -3.84 28.51
N CYS A 63 13.97 -5.05 28.70
CA CYS A 63 13.19 -6.11 29.29
C CYS A 63 12.68 -5.69 30.69
N GLY A 64 11.42 -5.97 30.98
CA GLY A 64 10.73 -5.47 32.17
C GLY A 64 9.98 -4.15 31.96
N ASP A 65 10.24 -3.43 30.85
CA ASP A 65 9.43 -2.25 30.47
C ASP A 65 8.04 -2.66 30.01
N ILE A 66 7.14 -1.68 30.00
CA ILE A 66 5.82 -1.81 29.37
C ILE A 66 5.86 -1.05 28.06
N LEU A 67 5.58 -1.75 26.97
CA LEU A 67 5.32 -1.17 25.67
C LEU A 67 3.87 -0.72 25.60
N TRP A 68 3.64 0.59 25.60
CA TRP A 68 2.30 1.19 25.47
C TRP A 68 2.02 1.52 24.01
N PHE A 69 0.79 1.29 23.59
CA PHE A 69 0.42 1.64 22.22
C PHE A 69 -1.04 2.06 22.08
N LYS A 70 -1.31 2.86 21.06
CA LYS A 70 -2.64 3.22 20.59
C LYS A 70 -2.80 2.84 19.13
N ILE A 71 -3.95 2.29 18.80
CA ILE A 71 -4.32 1.79 17.47
C ILE A 71 -5.34 2.74 16.85
N TYR A 72 -5.20 2.97 15.56
CA TYR A 72 -6.14 3.64 14.70
C TYR A 72 -6.47 2.74 13.52
N VAL A 73 -7.75 2.44 13.34
CA VAL A 73 -8.27 1.69 12.19
C VAL A 73 -8.97 2.69 11.28
N ALA A 74 -8.52 2.77 10.04
CA ALA A 74 -9.01 3.70 9.04
C ALA A 74 -9.56 2.97 7.82
N ASN A 75 -10.50 3.60 7.13
CA ASN A 75 -10.94 3.18 5.81
C ASN A 75 -9.83 3.47 4.78
N GLY A 76 -9.47 2.48 3.98
CA GLY A 76 -8.44 2.61 2.95
C GLY A 76 -8.79 3.61 1.85
N ALA A 77 -10.10 3.89 1.64
CA ALA A 77 -10.54 4.81 0.60
C ALA A 77 -10.36 6.30 0.95
N ASP A 78 -10.59 6.70 2.21
CA ASP A 78 -10.61 8.12 2.60
C ASP A 78 -9.81 8.43 3.88
N ASN A 79 -9.10 7.43 4.42
CA ASN A 79 -8.30 7.51 5.64
C ASN A 79 -9.07 8.00 6.89
N LYS A 80 -10.41 7.95 6.88
CA LYS A 80 -11.22 8.26 8.07
C LYS A 80 -11.31 7.06 9.00
N LEU A 81 -11.48 7.33 10.29
CA LEU A 81 -11.65 6.26 11.27
C LEU A 81 -12.82 5.35 10.90
N LEU A 82 -12.57 4.05 10.93
CA LEU A 82 -13.51 3.00 10.55
C LEU A 82 -13.88 2.16 11.77
N ALA A 83 -15.19 2.01 12.03
CA ALA A 83 -15.69 1.32 13.20
C ALA A 83 -16.28 -0.07 12.90
N VAL A 84 -15.88 -0.71 11.81
CA VAL A 84 -16.40 -2.02 11.38
C VAL A 84 -15.75 -3.11 12.21
N SER A 85 -14.44 -3.28 12.16
CA SER A 85 -13.73 -4.26 12.99
C SER A 85 -13.66 -3.78 14.44
N LYS A 86 -14.10 -4.63 15.38
CA LYS A 86 -14.07 -4.35 16.82
C LYS A 86 -12.84 -4.92 17.51
N ILE A 87 -12.05 -5.70 16.80
CA ILE A 87 -10.83 -6.33 17.30
C ILE A 87 -9.66 -6.04 16.35
N ALA A 88 -8.53 -5.64 16.93
CA ALA A 88 -7.24 -5.65 16.27
C ALA A 88 -6.32 -6.69 16.93
N TYR A 89 -5.56 -7.38 16.11
CA TYR A 89 -4.52 -8.32 16.53
C TYR A 89 -3.19 -7.57 16.54
N VAL A 90 -2.46 -7.66 17.63
CA VAL A 90 -1.13 -7.04 17.78
C VAL A 90 -0.15 -8.12 18.20
N GLU A 91 0.97 -8.19 17.49
CA GLU A 91 1.98 -9.21 17.71
C GLU A 91 3.37 -8.57 17.73
N VAL A 92 4.26 -9.11 18.55
CA VAL A 92 5.69 -8.82 18.51
C VAL A 92 6.39 -10.06 18.01
N LEU A 93 7.06 -9.97 16.87
CA LEU A 93 7.70 -11.08 16.17
C LEU A 93 9.22 -10.99 16.27
N ASN A 94 9.87 -12.14 16.43
CA ASN A 94 11.31 -12.25 16.31
C ASN A 94 11.79 -12.23 14.84
N THR A 95 13.09 -12.34 14.61
CA THR A 95 13.70 -12.35 13.26
C THR A 95 13.31 -13.58 12.41
N GLN A 96 12.77 -14.63 13.02
CA GLN A 96 12.21 -15.81 12.34
C GLN A 96 10.71 -15.65 12.08
N HIS A 97 10.15 -14.46 12.28
CA HIS A 97 8.72 -14.15 12.18
C HIS A 97 7.82 -14.99 13.11
N GLN A 98 8.38 -15.47 14.23
CA GLN A 98 7.62 -16.17 15.26
C GLN A 98 7.13 -15.17 16.31
N PRO A 99 5.87 -15.25 16.75
CA PRO A 99 5.35 -14.34 17.74
C PRO A 99 5.94 -14.64 19.13
N VAL A 100 6.54 -13.64 19.75
CA VAL A 100 6.99 -13.68 21.15
C VAL A 100 5.98 -13.07 22.10
N LEU A 101 5.16 -12.13 21.61
CA LEU A 101 4.00 -11.56 22.31
C LEU A 101 2.83 -11.44 21.34
N GLN A 102 1.62 -11.67 21.83
CA GLN A 102 0.39 -11.55 21.07
C GLN A 102 -0.73 -10.98 21.95
N GLY A 103 -1.56 -10.13 21.37
CA GLY A 103 -2.72 -9.56 22.04
C GLY A 103 -3.86 -9.28 21.08
N LYS A 104 -5.10 -9.33 21.61
CA LYS A 104 -6.31 -8.88 20.95
C LYS A 104 -6.80 -7.63 21.64
N ILE A 105 -6.92 -6.58 20.88
CA ILE A 105 -7.23 -5.24 21.37
C ILE A 105 -8.63 -4.86 20.93
N ALA A 106 -9.47 -4.47 21.87
CA ALA A 106 -10.80 -3.95 21.57
C ALA A 106 -10.70 -2.60 20.85
N ILE A 107 -11.44 -2.47 19.75
CA ILE A 107 -11.54 -1.24 18.95
C ILE A 107 -12.92 -0.62 19.17
N GLU A 108 -12.93 0.62 19.64
CA GLU A 108 -14.13 1.41 19.77
C GLU A 108 -14.03 2.66 18.90
N LYS A 109 -15.03 2.89 18.04
CA LYS A 109 -15.08 4.03 17.11
C LYS A 109 -13.79 4.19 16.27
N GLY A 110 -13.21 3.06 15.84
CA GLY A 110 -11.99 3.03 15.02
C GLY A 110 -10.69 3.19 15.80
N THR A 111 -10.72 3.19 17.15
CA THR A 111 -9.49 3.31 17.96
C THR A 111 -9.45 2.30 19.08
N GLY A 112 -8.25 1.90 19.48
CA GLY A 112 -8.01 1.03 20.63
C GLY A 112 -6.69 1.37 21.30
N SER A 113 -6.48 0.88 22.51
CA SER A 113 -5.21 1.05 23.22
C SER A 113 -4.87 -0.23 23.99
N GLY A 114 -3.58 -0.49 24.11
CA GLY A 114 -3.09 -1.64 24.83
C GLY A 114 -1.67 -1.48 25.30
N SER A 115 -1.17 -2.55 25.93
CA SER A 115 0.21 -2.61 26.38
C SER A 115 0.70 -4.05 26.42
N PHE A 116 2.01 -4.23 26.27
CA PHE A 116 2.71 -5.48 26.53
C PHE A 116 3.75 -5.25 27.63
N GLU A 117 3.75 -6.08 28.64
CA GLU A 117 4.89 -6.23 29.52
C GLU A 117 5.95 -7.06 28.80
N LEU A 118 7.17 -6.54 28.71
CA LEU A 118 8.27 -7.21 27.99
C LEU A 118 8.99 -8.20 28.93
N PRO A 119 8.81 -9.52 28.77
CA PRO A 119 9.39 -10.51 29.67
C PRO A 119 10.93 -10.47 29.66
N VAL A 120 11.55 -10.73 30.79
CA VAL A 120 13.01 -10.86 30.90
C VAL A 120 13.59 -12.08 30.16
N SER A 121 12.73 -12.96 29.65
CA SER A 121 13.12 -14.09 28.81
C SER A 121 13.38 -13.71 27.35
N ILE A 122 12.94 -12.51 26.91
CA ILE A 122 13.18 -12.04 25.55
C ILE A 122 14.64 -11.64 25.40
N SER A 123 15.32 -12.10 24.36
CA SER A 123 16.71 -11.76 24.05
C SER A 123 16.83 -10.33 23.48
N SER A 124 18.01 -9.72 23.59
CA SER A 124 18.29 -8.45 22.92
C SER A 124 18.20 -8.59 21.40
N GLY A 125 17.56 -7.63 20.73
CA GLY A 125 17.46 -7.61 19.28
C GLY A 125 16.38 -6.69 18.73
N ASN A 126 16.26 -6.71 17.41
CA ASN A 126 15.17 -6.04 16.69
C ASN A 126 13.99 -6.99 16.52
N TYR A 127 12.82 -6.49 16.80
CA TYR A 127 11.54 -7.19 16.71
C TYR A 127 10.58 -6.42 15.81
N GLU A 128 9.73 -7.14 15.11
CA GLU A 128 8.65 -6.52 14.32
C GLU A 128 7.38 -6.45 15.16
N LEU A 129 6.91 -5.24 15.47
CA LEU A 129 5.54 -5.01 15.93
C LEU A 129 4.62 -5.04 14.72
N ARG A 130 3.69 -5.99 14.68
CA ARG A 130 2.73 -6.18 13.61
C ARG A 130 1.31 -6.01 14.14
N ALA A 131 0.45 -5.33 13.34
CA ALA A 131 -0.96 -5.19 13.68
C ALA A 131 -1.86 -5.34 12.46
N TYR A 132 -3.01 -6.00 12.65
CA TYR A 132 -4.00 -6.26 11.61
C TYR A 132 -5.37 -6.56 12.23
N THR A 133 -6.45 -6.47 11.43
CA THR A 133 -7.79 -6.96 11.80
C THR A 133 -8.03 -8.35 11.21
N ASN A 134 -9.08 -9.04 11.65
CA ASN A 134 -9.44 -10.31 11.03
C ASN A 134 -9.81 -10.16 9.56
N TRP A 135 -10.45 -9.04 9.19
CA TRP A 135 -10.81 -8.72 7.82
C TRP A 135 -9.60 -8.56 6.91
N MET A 136 -8.55 -7.90 7.36
CA MET A 136 -7.30 -7.70 6.61
C MET A 136 -6.59 -9.00 6.21
N LYS A 137 -6.93 -10.13 6.82
CA LYS A 137 -6.38 -11.45 6.44
C LYS A 137 -6.88 -11.93 5.07
N ASN A 138 -7.93 -11.33 4.51
CA ASN A 138 -8.35 -11.60 3.14
C ASN A 138 -7.39 -11.02 2.10
N ASP A 139 -6.58 -10.04 2.50
CA ASP A 139 -5.56 -9.40 1.69
C ASP A 139 -4.15 -9.97 1.98
N SER A 140 -3.15 -9.46 1.26
CA SER A 140 -1.75 -9.80 1.55
C SER A 140 -1.32 -9.29 2.92
N ALA A 141 -0.51 -10.08 3.63
CA ALA A 141 0.15 -9.64 4.87
C ALA A 141 1.10 -8.44 4.69
N ASP A 142 1.38 -8.05 3.45
CA ASP A 142 2.12 -6.83 3.13
C ASP A 142 1.35 -5.57 3.53
N HIS A 143 0.02 -5.63 3.62
CA HIS A 143 -0.85 -4.52 4.03
C HIS A 143 -1.00 -4.37 5.55
N TYR A 144 -0.45 -5.31 6.34
CA TYR A 144 -0.46 -5.16 7.80
C TYR A 144 0.46 -4.03 8.23
N PHE A 145 0.12 -3.36 9.31
CA PHE A 145 1.04 -2.44 9.95
C PHE A 145 2.26 -3.19 10.46
N LYS A 146 3.45 -2.65 10.19
CA LYS A 146 4.73 -3.20 10.65
C LYS A 146 5.62 -2.07 11.14
N LYS A 147 6.21 -2.25 12.30
CA LYS A 147 7.18 -1.31 12.88
C LYS A 147 8.28 -2.08 13.58
N ILE A 148 9.52 -1.70 13.33
CA ILE A 148 10.65 -2.28 14.07
C ILE A 148 10.75 -1.60 15.44
N ILE A 149 10.85 -2.40 16.47
CA ILE A 149 11.19 -2.01 17.84
C ILE A 149 12.44 -2.75 18.28
N THR A 150 13.27 -2.10 19.07
CA THR A 150 14.46 -2.71 19.64
C THR A 150 14.24 -3.01 21.11
N ILE A 151 14.47 -4.25 21.52
CA ILE A 151 14.40 -4.69 22.91
C ILE A 151 15.80 -5.04 23.37
N ILE A 152 16.21 -4.50 24.53
CA ILE A 152 17.50 -4.73 25.14
C ILE A 152 17.31 -5.51 26.45
N ASN A 153 17.89 -6.68 26.53
CA ASN A 153 17.92 -7.49 27.75
C ASN A 153 19.26 -7.28 28.47
N THR A 154 19.21 -6.57 29.58
CA THR A 154 20.41 -6.27 30.38
C THR A 154 20.84 -7.42 31.29
N THR A 155 20.04 -8.49 31.39
CA THR A 155 20.33 -9.67 32.22
C THR A 155 20.98 -10.82 31.45
N GLN A 156 21.01 -10.73 30.11
CA GLN A 156 21.59 -11.72 29.22
C GLN A 156 22.80 -11.11 28.51
N ASN A 157 23.88 -11.88 28.35
CA ASN A 157 24.97 -11.45 27.49
C ASN A 157 24.47 -11.33 26.05
N PRO A 158 24.85 -10.25 25.34
CA PRO A 158 24.57 -10.16 23.92
C PRO A 158 25.15 -11.39 23.21
N ASP A 159 24.37 -11.96 22.30
CA ASP A 159 24.89 -13.04 21.46
C ASP A 159 26.03 -12.48 20.60
N SER A 160 27.26 -12.97 20.86
CA SER A 160 28.47 -12.52 20.17
C SER A 160 28.41 -12.81 18.65
N SER A 161 27.51 -13.68 18.20
CA SER A 161 27.27 -13.93 16.78
C SER A 161 26.65 -12.73 16.04
N LEU A 162 26.04 -11.81 16.78
CA LEU A 162 25.45 -10.56 16.20
C LEU A 162 26.52 -9.49 15.89
N VAL A 163 27.78 -9.69 16.30
CA VAL A 163 28.89 -8.70 16.15
C VAL A 163 29.67 -8.90 14.85
N HIS A 164 29.38 -9.88 14.03
CA HIS A 164 30.06 -10.06 12.75
C HIS A 164 29.50 -9.09 11.71
N ASN A 165 30.09 -7.89 11.70
CA ASN A 165 29.86 -6.79 10.73
C ASN A 165 30.42 -7.12 9.34
N ASN A 166 29.90 -8.13 8.65
CA ASN A 166 29.99 -8.15 7.20
C ASN A 166 28.77 -7.38 6.68
N THR A 167 28.90 -6.07 6.54
CA THR A 167 27.88 -5.26 5.89
C THR A 167 27.72 -5.76 4.46
N LYS A 168 26.55 -6.32 4.15
CA LYS A 168 26.20 -6.70 2.79
C LYS A 168 25.38 -5.58 2.19
N TYR A 169 25.65 -5.29 0.94
CA TYR A 169 24.95 -4.27 0.19
C TYR A 169 24.10 -4.93 -0.89
N PHE A 170 22.90 -4.38 -1.10
CA PHE A 170 21.93 -4.83 -2.09
C PHE A 170 21.64 -3.67 -3.04
N SER A 171 21.55 -3.98 -4.32
CA SER A 171 21.18 -3.01 -5.34
C SER A 171 20.09 -3.55 -6.24
N GLN A 172 19.13 -2.71 -6.60
CA GLN A 172 18.03 -3.03 -7.49
C GLN A 172 17.81 -1.89 -8.47
N PHE A 173 17.36 -2.23 -9.69
CA PHE A 173 17.04 -1.28 -10.76
C PHE A 173 15.62 -1.50 -11.21
N PHE A 174 14.88 -0.40 -11.41
CA PHE A 174 13.44 -0.37 -11.65
C PHE A 174 13.14 0.47 -12.89
N PRO A 175 12.98 -0.14 -14.07
CA PRO A 175 12.53 0.60 -15.25
C PRO A 175 11.17 1.23 -15.01
N GLU A 176 11.02 2.52 -15.29
CA GLU A 176 9.74 3.22 -15.18
C GLU A 176 8.70 2.57 -16.10
N GLY A 177 7.52 2.28 -15.57
CA GLY A 177 6.49 1.53 -16.26
C GLY A 177 6.68 0.00 -16.25
N GLY A 178 7.84 -0.51 -15.79
CA GLY A 178 8.09 -1.92 -15.52
C GLY A 178 9.07 -2.62 -16.46
N ASN A 179 9.17 -2.23 -17.73
CA ASN A 179 10.04 -2.89 -18.70
C ASN A 179 10.96 -1.90 -19.44
N LEU A 180 12.14 -2.39 -19.81
CA LEU A 180 13.00 -1.73 -20.81
C LEU A 180 12.59 -2.20 -22.21
N VAL A 181 12.50 -1.27 -23.16
CA VAL A 181 12.17 -1.57 -24.56
C VAL A 181 13.24 -1.02 -25.47
N ASN A 182 13.76 -1.85 -26.37
CA ASN A 182 14.83 -1.50 -27.28
C ASN A 182 14.47 -0.29 -28.15
N GLY A 183 15.38 0.68 -28.22
CA GLY A 183 15.21 1.92 -28.98
C GLY A 183 14.38 2.99 -28.28
N LEU A 184 13.74 2.70 -27.14
CA LEU A 184 12.95 3.68 -26.38
C LEU A 184 13.73 4.21 -25.19
N LYS A 185 13.78 5.53 -25.03
CA LYS A 185 14.41 6.18 -23.87
C LYS A 185 13.57 5.91 -22.63
N SER A 186 14.20 5.30 -21.65
CA SER A 186 13.57 4.91 -20.38
C SER A 186 14.23 5.60 -19.20
N VAL A 187 13.43 5.96 -18.19
CA VAL A 187 13.91 6.28 -16.84
C VAL A 187 14.06 4.97 -16.08
N VAL A 188 15.17 4.82 -15.36
CA VAL A 188 15.41 3.66 -14.51
C VAL A 188 15.69 4.16 -13.10
N GLY A 189 14.77 3.92 -12.18
CA GLY A 189 14.99 4.12 -10.76
C GLY A 189 15.99 3.10 -10.25
N PHE A 190 16.75 3.44 -9.21
CA PHE A 190 17.59 2.47 -8.50
C PHE A 190 17.57 2.72 -7.00
N LYS A 191 17.83 1.66 -6.25
CA LYS A 191 18.00 1.71 -4.79
C LYS A 191 19.20 0.86 -4.39
N VAL A 192 20.05 1.42 -3.52
CA VAL A 192 21.15 0.71 -2.86
C VAL A 192 20.96 0.79 -1.36
N ASN A 193 20.95 -0.34 -0.70
CA ASN A 193 20.75 -0.42 0.75
C ASN A 193 21.67 -1.48 1.38
N ASP A 194 21.89 -1.36 2.68
CA ASP A 194 22.57 -2.36 3.49
C ASP A 194 21.64 -3.53 3.90
N ASN A 195 22.17 -4.47 4.64
CA ASN A 195 21.42 -5.62 5.17
C ASN A 195 20.38 -5.29 6.24
N TYR A 196 20.31 -4.02 6.69
CA TYR A 196 19.29 -3.52 7.60
C TYR A 196 18.19 -2.74 6.87
N GLY A 197 18.29 -2.63 5.53
CA GLY A 197 17.36 -1.87 4.70
C GLY A 197 17.65 -0.37 4.64
N LYS A 198 18.73 0.10 5.30
CA LYS A 198 19.12 1.50 5.30
C LYS A 198 19.78 1.87 3.98
N GLY A 199 19.37 2.99 3.40
CA GLY A 199 19.91 3.49 2.15
C GLY A 199 21.40 3.86 2.25
N VAL A 200 22.15 3.54 1.19
CA VAL A 200 23.59 3.77 1.11
C VAL A 200 23.90 4.69 -0.05
N ASP A 201 24.56 5.82 0.23
CA ASP A 201 24.99 6.74 -0.82
C ASP A 201 25.98 6.06 -1.76
N CYS A 202 25.74 6.24 -3.05
CA CYS A 202 26.56 5.62 -4.08
C CYS A 202 26.65 6.51 -5.33
N GLU A 203 27.65 6.24 -6.14
CA GLU A 203 27.75 6.70 -7.53
C GLU A 203 28.19 5.56 -8.42
N GLY A 204 27.97 5.64 -9.72
CA GLY A 204 28.30 4.55 -10.60
C GLY A 204 28.12 4.84 -12.08
N ALA A 205 28.34 3.83 -12.87
CA ALA A 205 28.18 3.87 -14.31
C ALA A 205 27.45 2.60 -14.79
N VAL A 206 26.63 2.77 -15.82
CA VAL A 206 26.10 1.63 -16.60
C VAL A 206 27.03 1.42 -17.78
N ILE A 207 27.47 0.18 -17.96
CA ILE A 207 28.32 -0.25 -19.07
C ILE A 207 27.64 -1.36 -19.86
N ASP A 208 27.99 -1.53 -21.13
CA ASP A 208 27.54 -2.62 -21.96
C ASP A 208 28.52 -3.82 -21.93
N GLN A 209 28.25 -4.86 -22.68
CA GLN A 209 29.08 -6.07 -22.75
C GLN A 209 30.50 -5.83 -23.33
N ALA A 210 30.74 -4.70 -24.04
CA ALA A 210 32.05 -4.29 -24.53
C ALA A 210 32.83 -3.48 -23.46
N ASN A 211 32.20 -3.22 -22.30
CA ASN A 211 32.64 -2.34 -21.22
C ASN A 211 32.64 -0.84 -21.62
N ASP A 212 31.87 -0.46 -22.66
CA ASP A 212 31.66 0.93 -22.98
C ASP A 212 30.69 1.57 -21.99
N THR A 213 31.07 2.74 -21.46
CA THR A 213 30.22 3.50 -20.52
C THR A 213 29.04 4.13 -21.27
N ILE A 214 27.83 3.80 -20.86
CA ILE A 214 26.58 4.27 -21.46
C ILE A 214 26.07 5.52 -20.73
N THR A 215 26.06 5.49 -19.40
CA THR A 215 25.59 6.61 -18.56
C THR A 215 26.18 6.53 -17.16
N HIS A 216 26.27 7.67 -16.50
CA HIS A 216 26.62 7.75 -15.07
C HIS A 216 25.39 8.00 -14.22
N PHE A 217 25.44 7.61 -12.96
CA PHE A 217 24.38 7.88 -11.99
C PHE A 217 24.95 8.13 -10.59
N LYS A 218 24.15 8.81 -9.77
CA LYS A 218 24.45 9.08 -8.37
C LYS A 218 23.17 9.01 -7.56
N SER A 219 23.26 8.46 -6.34
CA SER A 219 22.14 8.48 -5.41
C SER A 219 21.84 9.90 -4.93
N SER A 220 20.58 10.16 -4.67
CA SER A 220 20.07 11.32 -3.96
C SER A 220 19.88 10.96 -2.49
N GLN A 221 18.67 10.83 -2.01
CA GLN A 221 18.37 10.54 -0.60
C GLN A 221 18.10 9.04 -0.41
N PHE A 222 18.50 8.49 0.74
CA PHE A 222 18.25 7.10 1.15
C PHE A 222 18.72 6.03 0.14
N GLY A 223 19.86 6.29 -0.51
CA GLY A 223 20.44 5.36 -1.48
C GLY A 223 19.64 5.21 -2.78
N MET A 224 18.66 6.07 -3.02
CA MET A 224 17.81 6.05 -4.22
C MET A 224 18.23 7.12 -5.22
N GLY A 225 17.91 6.88 -6.49
CA GLY A 225 18.12 7.81 -7.57
C GLY A 225 17.56 7.28 -8.88
N ARG A 226 17.86 7.98 -9.97
CA ARG A 226 17.44 7.57 -11.32
C ARG A 226 18.56 7.79 -12.34
N LEU A 227 18.48 7.04 -13.41
CA LEU A 227 19.31 7.20 -14.60
C LEU A 227 18.45 7.11 -15.87
N PHE A 228 19.01 7.53 -17.00
CA PHE A 228 18.38 7.40 -18.30
C PHE A 228 19.11 6.35 -19.13
N LEU A 229 18.36 5.46 -19.78
CA LEU A 229 18.88 4.43 -20.63
C LEU A 229 18.02 4.30 -21.89
N THR A 230 18.68 4.20 -23.06
CA THR A 230 18.04 3.80 -24.30
C THR A 230 18.66 2.47 -24.72
N PRO A 231 18.04 1.33 -24.36
CA PRO A 231 18.61 0.03 -24.64
C PRO A 231 18.61 -0.25 -26.14
N GLN A 232 19.60 -1.00 -26.60
CA GLN A 232 19.76 -1.40 -27.99
C GLN A 232 19.60 -2.90 -28.12
N ASN A 233 19.03 -3.35 -29.24
CA ASN A 233 18.83 -4.76 -29.53
C ASN A 233 20.16 -5.54 -29.45
N GLY A 234 20.16 -6.67 -28.76
CA GLY A 234 21.31 -7.54 -28.57
C GLY A 234 22.36 -7.02 -27.58
N LYS A 235 22.10 -5.91 -26.87
CA LYS A 235 23.00 -5.42 -25.81
C LYS A 235 22.50 -5.82 -24.43
N HIS A 236 23.46 -6.16 -23.58
CA HIS A 236 23.26 -6.39 -22.14
C HIS A 236 23.98 -5.29 -21.36
N TYR A 237 23.39 -4.88 -20.24
CA TYR A 237 23.87 -3.77 -19.46
C TYR A 237 24.10 -4.18 -18.01
N LYS A 238 25.19 -3.71 -17.41
CA LYS A 238 25.49 -3.87 -15.99
C LYS A 238 25.86 -2.54 -15.37
N ALA A 239 25.51 -2.35 -14.11
CA ALA A 239 25.93 -1.21 -13.30
C ALA A 239 27.16 -1.57 -12.49
N ILE A 240 28.15 -0.69 -12.49
CA ILE A 240 29.26 -0.68 -11.56
C ILE A 240 28.98 0.42 -10.55
N ILE A 241 28.86 0.05 -9.29
CA ILE A 241 28.40 0.93 -8.21
C ILE A 241 29.54 1.10 -7.20
N TYR A 242 29.94 2.31 -6.94
CA TYR A 242 30.97 2.67 -5.99
C TYR A 242 30.36 3.21 -4.71
N LEU A 243 30.73 2.66 -3.57
CA LEU A 243 30.28 3.05 -2.24
C LEU A 243 31.33 3.90 -1.53
N LYS A 244 30.91 4.66 -0.51
CA LYS A 244 31.83 5.53 0.27
C LYS A 244 32.91 4.75 1.05
N ASP A 245 32.67 3.50 1.40
CA ASP A 245 33.62 2.61 2.06
C ASP A 245 34.61 1.95 1.08
N SER A 246 34.66 2.39 -0.15
CA SER A 246 35.45 1.83 -1.25
C SER A 246 34.99 0.46 -1.75
N SER A 247 33.86 -0.06 -1.28
CA SER A 247 33.26 -1.28 -1.81
C SER A 247 32.71 -1.00 -3.23
N VAL A 248 32.81 -2.02 -4.08
CA VAL A 248 32.30 -1.97 -5.46
C VAL A 248 31.30 -3.10 -5.65
N ILE A 249 30.12 -2.76 -6.14
CA ILE A 249 29.07 -3.72 -6.47
C ILE A 249 28.89 -3.74 -7.99
N THR A 250 28.81 -4.93 -8.55
CA THR A 250 28.38 -5.11 -9.94
C THR A 250 26.99 -5.72 -9.96
N LYS A 251 26.07 -5.13 -10.74
CA LYS A 251 24.68 -5.59 -10.84
C LYS A 251 24.22 -5.54 -12.28
N GLU A 252 23.71 -6.68 -12.79
CA GLU A 252 23.03 -6.70 -14.10
C GLU A 252 21.75 -5.88 -14.05
N LEU A 253 21.51 -5.08 -15.09
CA LEU A 253 20.25 -4.38 -15.28
C LEU A 253 19.16 -5.35 -15.78
N PRO A 254 17.86 -5.02 -15.61
CA PRO A 254 16.78 -5.77 -16.21
C PRO A 254 16.96 -5.94 -17.73
N GLU A 255 16.54 -7.08 -18.25
CA GLU A 255 16.55 -7.34 -19.68
C GLU A 255 15.64 -6.36 -20.44
N SER A 256 16.01 -6.05 -21.69
CA SER A 256 15.21 -5.24 -22.59
C SER A 256 14.48 -6.10 -23.62
N TYR A 257 13.31 -5.65 -24.04
CA TYR A 257 12.43 -6.35 -24.98
C TYR A 257 12.37 -5.62 -26.32
N ASP A 258 12.22 -6.36 -27.43
CA ASP A 258 12.10 -5.78 -28.76
C ASP A 258 10.73 -5.12 -29.02
N LYS A 259 9.72 -5.51 -28.25
CA LYS A 259 8.35 -4.98 -28.36
C LYS A 259 7.78 -4.64 -26.99
N GLY A 260 6.97 -3.59 -26.95
CA GLY A 260 6.30 -3.20 -25.72
C GLY A 260 6.04 -1.70 -25.63
N TYR A 261 5.75 -1.27 -24.43
CA TYR A 261 5.45 0.11 -24.09
C TYR A 261 6.41 0.62 -23.02
N VAL A 262 6.73 1.92 -23.08
CA VAL A 262 7.40 2.68 -22.04
C VAL A 262 6.49 3.83 -21.65
N MET A 263 6.26 4.00 -20.35
CA MET A 263 5.46 5.09 -19.81
C MET A 263 6.33 5.98 -18.94
N HIS A 264 6.24 7.29 -19.15
CA HIS A 264 6.91 8.31 -18.34
C HIS A 264 5.88 9.27 -17.78
N ALA A 265 5.93 9.50 -16.46
CA ALA A 265 5.11 10.48 -15.76
C ALA A 265 5.99 11.63 -15.27
N SER A 266 5.60 12.86 -15.57
CA SER A 266 6.31 14.08 -15.12
C SER A 266 5.34 15.20 -14.83
N ASP A 267 5.67 16.05 -13.86
CA ASP A 267 4.94 17.29 -13.66
C ASP A 267 5.24 18.25 -14.82
N GLU A 268 4.22 18.61 -15.59
CA GLU A 268 4.35 19.63 -16.65
C GLU A 268 4.35 21.02 -16.03
N ASP A 269 3.43 21.25 -15.09
CA ASP A 269 3.32 22.47 -14.30
C ASP A 269 2.66 22.21 -12.94
N ALA A 270 2.26 23.27 -12.24
CA ALA A 270 1.57 23.17 -10.93
C ALA A 270 0.23 22.44 -11.01
N HIS A 271 -0.45 22.45 -12.18
CA HIS A 271 -1.82 21.96 -12.36
C HIS A 271 -1.91 20.70 -13.20
N GLN A 272 -0.87 20.39 -13.99
CA GLN A 272 -0.92 19.30 -14.97
C GLN A 272 0.17 18.27 -14.75
N LEU A 273 -0.26 17.01 -14.77
CA LEU A 273 0.57 15.82 -14.84
C LEU A 273 0.62 15.36 -16.30
N LYS A 274 1.82 15.25 -16.85
CA LYS A 274 2.07 14.78 -18.20
C LYS A 274 2.43 13.29 -18.19
N ILE A 275 1.66 12.49 -18.90
CA ILE A 275 1.96 11.08 -19.16
C ILE A 275 2.35 10.94 -20.62
N THR A 276 3.55 10.46 -20.84
CA THR A 276 4.06 10.14 -22.18
C THR A 276 4.18 8.63 -22.30
N VAL A 277 3.49 8.05 -23.26
CA VAL A 277 3.58 6.60 -23.59
C VAL A 277 4.20 6.46 -24.96
N GLN A 278 5.24 5.65 -25.04
CA GLN A 278 5.90 5.28 -26.29
C GLN A 278 5.76 3.78 -26.52
N SER A 279 5.65 3.37 -27.78
CA SER A 279 5.52 1.97 -28.16
C SER A 279 6.54 1.56 -29.22
N ALA A 280 6.98 0.33 -29.16
CA ALA A 280 7.83 -0.26 -30.20
C ALA A 280 7.28 -1.64 -30.60
N ASN A 281 7.20 -1.86 -31.92
CA ASN A 281 6.85 -3.14 -32.54
C ASN A 281 5.53 -3.76 -32.02
N VAL A 282 4.57 -2.92 -31.61
CA VAL A 282 3.24 -3.35 -31.17
C VAL A 282 2.20 -2.98 -32.21
N SER A 283 1.28 -3.88 -32.51
CA SER A 283 0.24 -3.71 -33.53
C SER A 283 -1.09 -3.20 -32.97
N SER A 284 -1.27 -3.23 -31.65
CA SER A 284 -2.54 -2.82 -31.03
C SER A 284 -2.68 -1.30 -30.97
N GLN A 285 -3.87 -0.83 -31.38
CA GLN A 285 -4.25 0.57 -31.30
C GLN A 285 -5.21 0.86 -30.12
N ASP A 286 -5.67 -0.19 -29.43
CA ASP A 286 -6.61 -0.10 -28.32
C ASP A 286 -5.88 -0.22 -26.99
N ILE A 287 -5.38 0.90 -26.50
CA ILE A 287 -4.67 1.02 -25.22
C ILE A 287 -5.49 1.94 -24.30
N TYR A 288 -5.60 1.55 -23.05
CA TYR A 288 -6.34 2.29 -22.03
C TYR A 288 -5.43 2.72 -20.91
N LEU A 289 -5.54 3.96 -20.50
CA LEU A 289 -4.85 4.48 -19.32
C LEU A 289 -5.87 4.73 -18.23
N ILE A 290 -5.57 4.20 -17.04
CA ILE A 290 -6.39 4.36 -15.84
C ILE A 290 -5.50 4.93 -14.75
N ALA A 291 -6.00 5.92 -14.03
CA ALA A 291 -5.43 6.40 -12.79
C ALA A 291 -6.42 6.14 -11.66
N GLU A 292 -5.96 5.45 -10.64
CA GLU A 292 -6.73 5.17 -9.44
C GLU A 292 -6.00 5.68 -8.20
N THR A 293 -6.77 6.16 -7.21
CA THR A 293 -6.26 6.53 -5.90
C THR A 293 -7.20 5.98 -4.83
N SER A 294 -6.67 5.25 -3.86
CA SER A 294 -7.43 4.84 -2.67
C SER A 294 -8.79 4.20 -3.02
N GLN A 295 -8.79 3.20 -3.90
CA GLN A 295 -9.98 2.46 -4.34
C GLN A 295 -10.99 3.30 -5.17
N HIS A 296 -10.57 4.38 -5.77
CA HIS A 296 -11.39 5.19 -6.66
C HIS A 296 -10.68 5.37 -8.00
N ILE A 297 -11.40 5.17 -9.13
CA ILE A 297 -10.88 5.55 -10.44
C ILE A 297 -11.09 7.06 -10.60
N ASP A 298 -9.98 7.80 -10.58
CA ASP A 298 -9.98 9.24 -10.76
C ASP A 298 -10.04 9.62 -12.25
N PHE A 299 -9.45 8.79 -13.10
CA PHE A 299 -9.31 9.05 -14.51
C PHE A 299 -9.22 7.75 -15.31
N ALA A 300 -9.93 7.71 -16.45
CA ALA A 300 -9.85 6.60 -17.38
C ALA A 300 -10.02 7.12 -18.82
N LYS A 301 -9.11 6.71 -19.73
CA LYS A 301 -9.14 7.16 -21.12
C LYS A 301 -8.53 6.13 -22.06
N ARG A 302 -9.11 5.96 -23.25
CA ARG A 302 -8.47 5.28 -24.39
C ARG A 302 -7.43 6.23 -24.97
N LEU A 303 -6.20 5.73 -25.15
CA LEU A 303 -5.11 6.49 -25.74
C LEU A 303 -5.14 6.40 -27.27
N HIS A 304 -4.73 7.47 -27.90
CA HIS A 304 -4.47 7.52 -29.33
C HIS A 304 -2.98 7.69 -29.57
N PHE A 305 -2.41 6.91 -30.48
CA PHE A 305 -0.99 6.95 -30.80
C PHE A 305 -0.76 7.64 -32.13
N GLU A 306 0.12 8.62 -32.12
CA GLU A 306 0.68 9.26 -33.31
C GLU A 306 2.18 9.01 -33.35
N ASN A 307 2.69 8.47 -34.45
CA ASN A 307 4.13 8.13 -34.58
C ASN A 307 4.67 7.28 -33.43
N ASN A 308 3.92 6.26 -32.99
CA ASN A 308 4.26 5.39 -31.86
C ASN A 308 4.35 6.10 -30.50
N GLN A 309 3.76 7.28 -30.35
CA GLN A 309 3.74 8.04 -29.11
C GLN A 309 2.32 8.54 -28.81
N SER A 310 1.96 8.56 -27.55
CA SER A 310 0.77 9.24 -27.01
C SER A 310 1.18 10.14 -25.87
N VAL A 311 0.69 11.36 -25.87
CA VAL A 311 0.91 12.34 -24.79
C VAL A 311 -0.44 12.72 -24.21
N LEU A 312 -0.55 12.64 -22.89
CA LEU A 312 -1.75 12.98 -22.17
C LEU A 312 -1.41 13.96 -21.05
N LEU A 313 -2.22 15.02 -20.94
CA LEU A 313 -2.19 15.94 -19.80
C LEU A 313 -3.40 15.63 -18.91
N ILE A 314 -3.14 15.32 -17.65
CA ILE A 314 -4.15 15.07 -16.63
C ILE A 314 -4.16 16.25 -15.66
N ASN A 315 -5.34 16.84 -15.44
CA ASN A 315 -5.47 17.86 -14.41
C ASN A 315 -5.25 17.22 -13.02
N LYS A 316 -4.24 17.68 -12.27
CA LYS A 316 -3.93 17.17 -10.93
C LYS A 316 -5.09 17.31 -9.95
N ASP A 317 -5.98 18.29 -10.14
CA ASP A 317 -7.18 18.45 -9.31
C ASP A 317 -8.23 17.37 -9.54
N SER A 318 -8.19 16.65 -10.68
CA SER A 318 -9.06 15.51 -10.93
C SER A 318 -8.59 14.22 -10.24
N LEU A 319 -7.35 14.16 -9.76
CA LEU A 319 -6.82 13.04 -9.00
C LEU A 319 -7.09 13.25 -7.51
N ALA A 320 -7.40 12.18 -6.78
CA ALA A 320 -7.56 12.25 -5.34
C ALA A 320 -6.20 12.43 -4.62
N ASP A 321 -6.23 12.86 -3.36
CA ASP A 321 -5.02 13.02 -2.55
C ASP A 321 -4.42 11.65 -2.19
N GLY A 322 -3.09 11.56 -2.13
CA GLY A 322 -2.35 10.33 -1.81
C GLY A 322 -1.61 9.73 -3.01
N VAL A 323 -1.33 8.45 -2.94
CA VAL A 323 -0.63 7.71 -3.99
C VAL A 323 -1.61 7.28 -5.07
N ALA A 324 -1.49 7.89 -6.25
CA ALA A 324 -2.21 7.48 -7.45
C ALA A 324 -1.42 6.41 -8.19
N GLN A 325 -2.10 5.35 -8.59
CA GLN A 325 -1.55 4.30 -9.43
C GLN A 325 -2.04 4.50 -10.86
N ILE A 326 -1.10 4.72 -11.78
CA ILE A 326 -1.37 4.96 -13.18
C ILE A 326 -1.00 3.69 -13.95
N THR A 327 -2.00 3.04 -14.53
CA THR A 327 -1.86 1.76 -15.20
C THR A 327 -2.22 1.88 -16.68
N LEU A 328 -1.37 1.34 -17.54
CA LEU A 328 -1.62 1.18 -18.96
C LEU A 328 -2.10 -0.26 -19.24
N LEU A 329 -3.26 -0.41 -19.82
CA LEU A 329 -3.85 -1.70 -20.19
C LEU A 329 -3.84 -1.87 -21.73
N ASP A 330 -3.52 -3.08 -22.18
CA ASP A 330 -3.62 -3.45 -23.60
C ASP A 330 -5.08 -3.71 -24.03
N GLU A 331 -5.25 -4.11 -25.28
CA GLU A 331 -6.57 -4.44 -25.87
C GLU A 331 -7.29 -5.60 -25.18
N ASN A 332 -6.55 -6.47 -24.47
CA ASN A 332 -7.06 -7.59 -23.69
C ASN A 332 -7.24 -7.23 -22.21
N LEU A 333 -7.14 -5.94 -21.88
CA LEU A 333 -7.20 -5.41 -20.51
C LEU A 333 -6.10 -6.00 -19.61
N GLN A 334 -4.94 -6.33 -20.18
CA GLN A 334 -3.79 -6.78 -19.42
C GLN A 334 -2.89 -5.58 -19.10
N PRO A 335 -2.43 -5.41 -17.86
CA PRO A 335 -1.53 -4.34 -17.50
C PRO A 335 -0.17 -4.53 -18.20
N VAL A 336 0.27 -3.50 -18.90
CA VAL A 336 1.54 -3.48 -19.63
C VAL A 336 2.54 -2.46 -19.09
N CYS A 337 2.06 -1.39 -18.44
CA CYS A 337 2.89 -0.46 -17.69
C CYS A 337 2.17 0.00 -16.44
N GLU A 338 2.95 0.34 -15.42
CA GLU A 338 2.42 0.89 -14.16
C GLU A 338 3.39 1.93 -13.59
N ARG A 339 2.84 3.02 -13.05
CA ARG A 339 3.58 4.12 -12.44
C ARG A 339 2.82 4.70 -11.25
N LEU A 340 3.48 4.86 -10.12
CA LEU A 340 2.94 5.61 -8.99
C LEU A 340 3.24 7.10 -9.13
N TRP A 341 2.28 7.91 -8.75
CA TRP A 341 2.42 9.34 -8.61
C TRP A 341 1.75 9.79 -7.31
N PHE A 342 2.24 10.85 -6.67
CA PHE A 342 1.74 11.28 -5.37
C PHE A 342 1.18 12.68 -5.42
N LYS A 343 -0.08 12.83 -4.99
CA LYS A 343 -0.70 14.12 -4.75
C LYS A 343 -0.71 14.42 -3.25
N ARG A 344 -0.06 15.52 -2.86
CA ARG A 344 0.00 15.92 -1.46
C ARG A 344 -1.38 16.30 -0.95
N PRO A 345 -1.83 15.74 0.19
CA PRO A 345 -3.08 16.13 0.82
C PRO A 345 -3.04 17.60 1.25
N LYS A 346 -4.05 18.36 0.89
CA LYS A 346 -4.16 19.78 1.26
C LYS A 346 -4.74 19.96 2.68
N ASN A 347 -5.59 19.03 3.12
CA ASN A 347 -6.26 19.10 4.42
C ASN A 347 -5.48 18.30 5.46
N LYS A 348 -4.72 18.98 6.30
CA LYS A 348 -3.95 18.41 7.40
C LYS A 348 -4.41 18.99 8.73
N MET A 349 -4.66 18.14 9.73
CA MET A 349 -4.86 18.61 11.10
C MET A 349 -3.52 19.18 11.61
N VAL A 350 -3.55 20.39 12.10
CA VAL A 350 -2.41 21.03 12.76
C VAL A 350 -2.54 20.78 14.26
N ILE A 351 -1.51 20.19 14.85
CA ILE A 351 -1.44 19.91 16.29
C ILE A 351 -0.38 20.83 16.88
N GLN A 352 -0.78 21.67 17.81
CA GLN A 352 0.12 22.52 18.59
C GLN A 352 0.18 21.99 20.00
N ALA A 353 1.39 21.74 20.50
CA ALA A 353 1.64 21.34 21.87
C ALA A 353 2.51 22.39 22.56
N LYS A 354 2.05 22.91 23.69
CA LYS A 354 2.77 23.93 24.45
C LYS A 354 2.88 23.50 25.91
N ALA A 355 4.11 23.37 26.39
CA ALA A 355 4.35 23.16 27.82
C ALA A 355 4.20 24.49 28.58
N ASP A 356 3.75 24.41 29.83
CA ASP A 356 3.56 25.56 30.70
C ASP A 356 4.87 26.26 31.12
N LYS A 357 6.03 25.53 31.01
CA LYS A 357 7.37 26.05 31.31
C LYS A 357 8.36 25.57 30.26
N GLN A 358 9.49 26.26 30.14
CA GLN A 358 10.62 25.83 29.29
C GLN A 358 11.57 24.85 30.01
N ASN A 359 11.70 24.97 31.32
CA ASN A 359 12.58 24.13 32.12
C ASN A 359 11.82 23.59 33.34
N TYR A 360 12.10 22.36 33.71
CA TYR A 360 11.50 21.63 34.81
C TYR A 360 12.58 21.06 35.71
N ASN A 361 12.34 21.06 37.02
CA ASN A 361 13.17 20.34 37.96
C ASN A 361 12.77 18.85 37.99
N HIS A 362 13.61 18.05 38.65
CA HIS A 362 13.33 16.63 38.84
C HIS A 362 12.00 16.46 39.61
N ARG A 363 11.07 15.68 39.08
CA ARG A 363 9.70 15.42 39.60
C ARG A 363 8.74 16.58 39.52
N ASP A 364 9.04 17.63 38.77
CA ASP A 364 8.05 18.69 38.51
C ASP A 364 6.87 18.12 37.69
N LYS A 365 5.69 18.61 37.97
CA LYS A 365 4.51 18.38 37.14
C LYS A 365 4.64 19.20 35.85
N ILE A 366 4.46 18.54 34.73
CA ILE A 366 4.42 19.17 33.40
C ILE A 366 2.96 19.28 32.96
N ASN A 367 2.49 20.50 32.65
CA ASN A 367 1.20 20.72 32.02
C ASN A 367 1.46 21.01 30.52
N ILE A 368 0.74 20.33 29.66
CA ILE A 368 0.86 20.50 28.19
C ILE A 368 -0.52 20.86 27.67
N ASP A 369 -0.62 22.05 27.06
CA ASP A 369 -1.81 22.48 26.34
C ASP A 369 -1.73 21.95 24.90
N LEU A 370 -2.80 21.30 24.46
CA LEU A 370 -2.93 20.76 23.12
C LEU A 370 -4.04 21.52 22.38
N LEU A 371 -3.72 22.07 21.23
CA LEU A 371 -4.66 22.70 20.31
C LEU A 371 -4.64 21.98 18.98
N THR A 372 -5.81 21.60 18.48
CA THR A 372 -5.97 21.00 17.16
C THR A 372 -6.81 21.89 16.26
N THR A 373 -6.30 22.21 15.08
CA THR A 373 -6.96 23.09 14.10
C THR A 373 -6.88 22.51 12.70
N ASN A 374 -7.75 23.02 11.81
CA ASN A 374 -7.56 22.88 10.36
C ASN A 374 -6.48 23.87 9.87
N PRO A 375 -6.05 23.82 8.59
CA PRO A 375 -5.10 24.79 8.04
C PRO A 375 -5.57 26.25 8.08
N SER A 376 -6.88 26.49 8.15
CA SER A 376 -7.47 27.84 8.26
C SER A 376 -7.47 28.38 9.69
N GLY A 377 -7.06 27.57 10.68
CA GLY A 377 -7.00 27.95 12.09
C GLY A 377 -8.27 27.66 12.91
N ASP A 378 -9.30 27.05 12.29
CA ASP A 378 -10.51 26.66 13.00
C ASP A 378 -10.26 25.43 13.88
N SER A 379 -10.80 25.44 15.11
CA SER A 379 -10.65 24.34 16.05
C SER A 379 -11.30 23.05 15.53
N LEU A 380 -10.59 21.93 15.61
CA LEU A 380 -11.08 20.61 15.24
C LEU A 380 -11.01 19.65 16.43
N PRO A 381 -12.03 18.82 16.67
CA PRO A 381 -11.92 17.74 17.64
C PRO A 381 -10.94 16.67 17.12
N GLY A 382 -9.99 16.26 17.95
CA GLY A 382 -8.99 15.25 17.61
C GLY A 382 -8.98 14.08 18.60
N ASN A 383 -8.85 12.85 18.09
CA ASN A 383 -8.57 11.67 18.91
C ASN A 383 -7.06 11.42 18.91
N LEU A 384 -6.37 12.00 19.87
CA LEU A 384 -4.92 12.07 19.92
C LEU A 384 -4.30 10.92 20.73
N SER A 385 -3.05 10.59 20.42
CA SER A 385 -2.15 9.82 21.27
C SER A 385 -0.90 10.64 21.57
N VAL A 386 -0.41 10.54 22.80
CA VAL A 386 0.76 11.29 23.28
C VAL A 386 1.76 10.28 23.82
N SER A 387 3.03 10.44 23.42
CA SER A 387 4.16 9.76 24.03
C SER A 387 5.10 10.79 24.66
N VAL A 388 5.59 10.48 25.87
CA VAL A 388 6.50 11.34 26.60
C VAL A 388 7.68 10.50 27.06
N TYR A 389 8.87 10.82 26.58
CA TYR A 389 10.08 10.10 26.91
C TYR A 389 11.28 11.06 26.89
N ARG A 390 12.35 10.67 27.58
CA ARG A 390 13.59 11.43 27.56
C ARG A 390 14.30 11.22 26.22
N LEU A 391 14.68 12.31 25.56
CA LEU A 391 15.55 12.24 24.38
C LEU A 391 17.00 11.95 24.80
N ASP A 392 17.59 10.98 24.19
CA ASP A 392 19.01 10.61 24.36
C ASP A 392 19.51 9.96 23.06
N SER A 393 20.68 9.32 23.09
CA SER A 393 21.25 8.67 21.88
C SER A 393 20.44 7.48 21.36
N LEU A 394 19.62 6.84 22.20
CA LEU A 394 18.76 5.71 21.81
C LEU A 394 17.33 6.14 21.45
N HIS A 395 16.83 7.14 22.16
CA HIS A 395 15.45 7.63 22.01
C HIS A 395 15.44 8.88 21.16
N GLN A 396 15.35 8.72 19.85
CA GLN A 396 15.17 9.80 18.90
C GLN A 396 13.68 9.92 18.51
N PRO A 397 13.22 11.08 18.01
CA PRO A 397 11.88 11.21 17.47
C PRO A 397 11.61 10.17 16.39
N ALA A 398 10.40 9.64 16.36
CA ALA A 398 10.00 8.73 15.30
C ALA A 398 9.94 9.46 13.95
N HIS A 399 10.47 8.82 12.91
CA HIS A 399 10.44 9.33 11.53
C HIS A 399 9.20 8.90 10.75
N GLU A 400 8.28 8.18 11.37
CA GLU A 400 6.99 7.82 10.80
C GLU A 400 5.88 8.23 11.76
N ASP A 401 5.00 9.09 11.28
CA ASP A 401 3.78 9.47 11.96
C ASP A 401 2.54 8.89 11.24
N ILE A 402 1.37 9.04 11.84
CA ILE A 402 0.11 8.56 11.25
C ILE A 402 -0.17 9.20 9.88
N TYR A 403 0.27 10.43 9.65
CA TYR A 403 0.02 11.15 8.41
C TYR A 403 0.88 10.58 7.28
N SER A 404 2.18 10.46 7.49
CA SER A 404 3.10 9.85 6.51
C SER A 404 2.76 8.39 6.24
N TYR A 405 2.34 7.65 7.26
CA TYR A 405 1.90 6.27 7.10
C TYR A 405 0.64 6.16 6.24
N LEU A 406 -0.45 6.85 6.61
CA LEU A 406 -1.74 6.69 5.93
C LEU A 406 -1.72 7.19 4.48
N TRP A 407 -0.98 8.26 4.21
CA TRP A 407 -0.95 8.86 2.89
C TRP A 407 0.13 8.31 1.96
N LEU A 408 1.24 7.76 2.50
CA LEU A 408 2.36 7.29 1.70
C LEU A 408 2.70 5.82 1.99
N SER A 409 3.22 5.49 3.19
CA SER A 409 3.81 4.18 3.48
C SER A 409 2.83 3.03 3.31
N SER A 410 1.56 3.19 3.76
CA SER A 410 0.52 2.16 3.66
C SER A 410 0.11 1.81 2.22
N ASN A 411 0.46 2.67 1.25
CA ASN A 411 0.13 2.49 -0.17
C ASN A 411 1.36 2.08 -1.02
N CYS A 412 2.54 1.97 -0.41
CA CYS A 412 3.77 1.57 -1.07
C CYS A 412 4.20 0.18 -0.59
N LYS A 413 4.92 -0.55 -1.44
CA LYS A 413 5.42 -1.89 -1.09
C LYS A 413 6.82 -1.79 -0.51
N GLY A 414 7.04 -2.45 0.64
CA GLY A 414 8.34 -2.55 1.30
C GLY A 414 8.62 -1.40 2.29
N TYR A 415 9.78 -1.47 2.91
CA TYR A 415 10.19 -0.50 3.92
C TYR A 415 10.59 0.84 3.30
N ILE A 416 10.06 1.93 3.85
CA ILE A 416 10.42 3.31 3.52
C ILE A 416 11.21 3.88 4.69
N GLU A 417 12.43 4.35 4.42
CA GLU A 417 13.27 5.04 5.39
C GLU A 417 12.77 6.47 5.56
N GLU A 418 12.60 6.92 6.80
CA GLU A 418 12.17 8.26 7.20
C GLU A 418 10.99 8.83 6.36
N PRO A 419 9.80 8.20 6.38
CA PRO A 419 8.70 8.63 5.52
C PRO A 419 8.23 10.06 5.80
N ASP A 420 8.45 10.62 7.00
CA ASP A 420 8.16 12.01 7.35
C ASP A 420 9.02 13.02 6.56
N TYR A 421 10.19 12.62 6.06
CA TYR A 421 11.06 13.45 5.23
C TYR A 421 10.29 14.04 4.04
N TYR A 422 9.49 13.23 3.37
CA TYR A 422 8.74 13.62 2.17
C TYR A 422 7.61 14.62 2.44
N PHE A 423 7.31 14.91 3.71
CA PHE A 423 6.25 15.83 4.15
C PHE A 423 6.75 17.08 4.87
N LYS A 424 8.05 17.16 5.15
CA LYS A 424 8.66 18.31 5.86
C LYS A 424 8.72 19.55 4.99
N ASN A 425 9.13 19.37 3.72
CA ASN A 425 9.28 20.43 2.75
C ASN A 425 8.60 20.06 1.43
N GLU A 426 8.25 21.08 0.64
CA GLU A 426 7.67 20.91 -0.71
C GLU A 426 8.60 21.53 -1.77
N ASP A 427 9.91 21.51 -1.51
CA ASP A 427 10.91 22.01 -2.44
C ASP A 427 11.17 21.01 -3.59
N THR A 428 11.89 21.49 -4.61
CA THR A 428 12.20 20.69 -5.81
C THR A 428 12.98 19.40 -5.47
N GLN A 429 13.88 19.47 -4.47
CA GLN A 429 14.69 18.31 -4.08
C GLN A 429 13.82 17.24 -3.43
N THR A 430 13.02 17.62 -2.45
CA THR A 430 12.11 16.68 -1.76
C THR A 430 11.10 16.06 -2.73
N ASN A 431 10.60 16.83 -3.70
CA ASN A 431 9.70 16.30 -4.73
C ASN A 431 10.42 15.33 -5.67
N SER A 432 11.68 15.60 -6.03
CA SER A 432 12.49 14.66 -6.82
C SER A 432 12.81 13.39 -6.06
N ASP A 433 13.08 13.47 -4.75
CA ASP A 433 13.34 12.32 -3.90
C ASP A 433 12.07 11.47 -3.68
N LEU A 434 10.91 12.11 -3.55
CA LEU A 434 9.62 11.42 -3.51
C LEU A 434 9.35 10.68 -4.82
N ASP A 435 9.65 11.28 -5.96
CA ASP A 435 9.51 10.64 -7.26
C ASP A 435 10.48 9.46 -7.43
N ASN A 436 11.73 9.55 -6.93
CA ASN A 436 12.66 8.44 -6.85
C ASN A 436 12.14 7.31 -5.96
N LEU A 437 11.53 7.64 -4.81
CA LEU A 437 10.86 6.66 -3.96
C LEU A 437 9.77 5.91 -4.74
N LEU A 438 8.87 6.64 -5.41
CA LEU A 438 7.75 6.06 -6.15
C LEU A 438 8.22 5.21 -7.34
N LEU A 439 9.35 5.52 -7.95
CA LEU A 439 10.00 4.67 -8.95
C LEU A 439 10.47 3.34 -8.36
N THR A 440 11.00 3.35 -7.13
CA THR A 440 11.61 2.16 -6.51
C THR A 440 10.64 1.32 -5.70
N GLN A 441 9.54 1.90 -5.17
CA GLN A 441 8.55 1.21 -4.32
C GLN A 441 7.26 0.87 -5.07
N GLY A 442 7.11 1.32 -6.31
CA GLY A 442 5.91 1.17 -7.12
C GLY A 442 5.85 -0.10 -7.95
N TRP A 443 6.88 -0.93 -7.90
CA TRP A 443 6.92 -2.11 -8.77
C TRP A 443 5.93 -3.17 -8.27
N ARG A 444 4.69 -3.07 -8.73
CA ARG A 444 3.65 -4.10 -8.58
C ARG A 444 3.35 -4.67 -9.97
N LYS A 445 3.62 -5.95 -10.17
CA LYS A 445 2.90 -6.68 -11.22
C LYS A 445 1.46 -6.78 -10.75
N PHE A 446 0.62 -5.98 -11.36
CA PHE A 446 -0.72 -5.69 -10.94
C PHE A 446 -1.63 -6.92 -10.89
N GLY A 447 -2.48 -7.00 -9.85
CA GLY A 447 -3.48 -8.04 -9.65
C GLY A 447 -4.81 -7.84 -10.40
N TRP A 448 -4.91 -6.93 -11.39
CA TRP A 448 -6.15 -6.65 -12.14
C TRP A 448 -6.85 -7.90 -12.68
N LYS A 449 -6.08 -8.94 -13.00
CA LYS A 449 -6.63 -10.20 -13.48
C LYS A 449 -7.44 -10.95 -12.44
N ASN A 450 -7.02 -10.89 -11.19
CA ASN A 450 -7.68 -11.59 -10.09
C ASN A 450 -8.83 -10.76 -9.52
N ASP A 451 -8.68 -9.43 -9.53
CA ASP A 451 -9.60 -8.50 -8.87
C ASP A 451 -10.80 -8.15 -9.77
N MET A 452 -10.65 -8.23 -11.10
CA MET A 452 -11.75 -7.97 -12.06
C MET A 452 -12.49 -9.23 -12.56
N GLN A 453 -12.00 -10.44 -12.31
CA GLN A 453 -12.75 -11.66 -12.58
C GLN A 453 -13.78 -11.89 -11.48
N VAL A 454 -14.90 -11.20 -11.59
CA VAL A 454 -16.05 -11.28 -10.69
C VAL A 454 -16.73 -12.64 -10.82
N ASN A 455 -16.19 -13.63 -10.13
CA ASN A 455 -16.98 -14.79 -9.69
C ASN A 455 -16.99 -14.77 -8.17
N ALA A 456 -18.14 -14.38 -7.60
CA ALA A 456 -18.50 -14.42 -6.20
C ALA A 456 -17.30 -14.29 -5.21
N TYR A 457 -17.02 -13.07 -4.75
CA TYR A 457 -16.02 -12.83 -3.70
C TYR A 457 -16.28 -13.76 -2.53
N SER A 458 -15.44 -14.76 -2.34
CA SER A 458 -15.46 -15.63 -1.18
C SER A 458 -14.43 -15.10 -0.19
N PHE A 459 -14.90 -14.39 0.82
CA PHE A 459 -14.04 -13.97 1.92
C PHE A 459 -13.92 -15.08 2.95
N ASN A 460 -12.70 -15.49 3.24
CA ASN A 460 -12.42 -16.52 4.26
C ASN A 460 -12.53 -15.96 5.69
N TYR A 461 -12.34 -14.65 5.85
CA TYR A 461 -12.31 -13.98 7.14
C TYR A 461 -13.37 -12.87 7.15
N VAL A 462 -14.32 -12.97 8.08
CA VAL A 462 -15.35 -11.94 8.27
C VAL A 462 -14.85 -10.83 9.20
N PRO A 463 -15.32 -9.58 9.05
CA PRO A 463 -15.01 -8.53 10.01
C PRO A 463 -15.65 -8.87 11.36
N GLU A 464 -14.89 -8.71 12.43
CA GLU A 464 -15.36 -8.94 13.81
C GLU A 464 -16.17 -7.72 14.29
N ASN A 465 -17.34 -7.50 13.68
CA ASN A 465 -18.17 -6.30 13.89
C ASN A 465 -18.99 -6.30 15.20
N TYR A 466 -19.13 -7.45 15.85
CA TYR A 466 -19.79 -7.59 17.16
C TYR A 466 -18.83 -7.79 18.32
N GLY A 467 -17.57 -7.98 18.04
CA GLY A 467 -16.53 -8.34 19.01
C GLY A 467 -15.75 -9.57 18.60
N HIS A 468 -14.93 -10.08 19.51
CA HIS A 468 -14.14 -11.26 19.23
C HIS A 468 -15.02 -12.49 19.00
N ILE A 469 -14.83 -13.13 17.86
CA ILE A 469 -15.53 -14.38 17.52
C ILE A 469 -14.71 -15.55 18.05
N ILE A 470 -15.30 -16.32 18.96
CA ILE A 470 -14.73 -17.57 19.47
C ILE A 470 -15.43 -18.70 18.74
N THR A 471 -14.67 -19.49 18.00
CA THR A 471 -15.19 -20.65 17.29
C THR A 471 -14.78 -21.93 17.96
N GLY A 472 -15.66 -22.92 17.96
CA GLY A 472 -15.38 -24.25 18.46
C GLY A 472 -16.07 -25.32 17.60
N ARG A 473 -15.72 -26.58 17.83
CA ARG A 473 -16.36 -27.71 17.18
C ARG A 473 -16.79 -28.74 18.23
N ILE A 474 -18.04 -29.13 18.17
CA ILE A 474 -18.61 -30.20 19.02
C ILE A 474 -18.53 -31.49 18.23
N ILE A 475 -17.90 -32.49 18.83
CA ILE A 475 -17.83 -33.86 18.31
C ILE A 475 -18.45 -34.82 19.31
N ASN A 476 -19.08 -35.84 18.80
CA ASN A 476 -19.56 -36.95 19.62
C ASN A 476 -18.35 -37.83 20.01
N ASP A 477 -18.11 -37.97 21.29
CA ASP A 477 -16.93 -38.65 21.86
C ASP A 477 -16.84 -40.15 21.49
N ILE A 478 -18.00 -40.80 21.28
CA ILE A 478 -18.05 -42.22 20.92
C ILE A 478 -17.80 -42.44 19.43
N THR A 479 -18.35 -41.57 18.56
CA THR A 479 -18.34 -41.79 17.12
C THR A 479 -17.28 -40.98 16.40
N GLY A 480 -16.68 -39.94 17.05
CA GLY A 480 -15.76 -38.98 16.47
C GLY A 480 -16.41 -38.06 15.41
N LYS A 481 -17.74 -38.15 15.21
CA LYS A 481 -18.46 -37.35 14.21
C LYS A 481 -18.93 -36.00 14.77
N PRO A 482 -19.14 -34.97 13.91
CA PRO A 482 -19.77 -33.75 14.33
C PRO A 482 -21.11 -33.99 15.01
N ALA A 483 -21.40 -33.24 16.08
CA ALA A 483 -22.69 -33.31 16.79
C ALA A 483 -23.47 -32.02 16.49
N GLU A 484 -24.65 -32.18 15.89
CA GLU A 484 -25.61 -31.12 15.54
C GLU A 484 -26.56 -30.85 16.72
N ASP A 485 -27.10 -29.63 16.78
CA ASP A 485 -28.15 -29.21 17.75
C ASP A 485 -27.72 -29.30 19.22
N ILE A 486 -26.45 -29.20 19.54
CA ILE A 486 -25.96 -29.15 20.91
C ILE A 486 -25.84 -27.72 21.38
N LEU A 487 -26.57 -27.36 22.44
CA LEU A 487 -26.46 -26.05 23.08
C LEU A 487 -25.23 -26.00 23.97
N VAL A 488 -24.34 -25.01 23.68
CA VAL A 488 -23.10 -24.81 24.41
C VAL A 488 -23.07 -23.40 25.01
N TYR A 489 -22.50 -23.27 26.20
CA TYR A 489 -22.37 -22.02 26.89
C TYR A 489 -20.88 -21.64 27.03
N LEU A 490 -20.55 -20.38 26.71
CA LEU A 490 -19.27 -19.76 27.02
C LEU A 490 -19.46 -18.79 28.19
N SER A 491 -18.71 -19.00 29.26
CA SER A 491 -18.65 -18.04 30.38
C SER A 491 -17.34 -17.27 30.34
N VAL A 492 -17.43 -15.93 30.40
CA VAL A 492 -16.29 -15.04 30.48
C VAL A 492 -16.22 -14.45 31.88
N PRO A 493 -15.27 -14.91 32.73
CA PRO A 493 -15.11 -14.37 34.08
C PRO A 493 -14.56 -12.94 34.04
N GLY A 494 -15.07 -12.08 34.91
CA GLY A 494 -14.67 -10.68 35.01
C GLY A 494 -15.43 -9.97 36.11
N LYS A 495 -15.26 -8.63 36.22
CA LYS A 495 -16.05 -7.81 37.16
C LYS A 495 -17.56 -7.94 36.92
N ARG A 496 -17.95 -8.21 35.68
CA ARG A 496 -19.30 -8.63 35.30
C ARG A 496 -19.15 -9.95 34.56
N ILE A 497 -19.77 -11.01 35.07
CA ILE A 497 -19.79 -12.31 34.40
C ILE A 497 -20.68 -12.20 33.16
N GLN A 498 -20.13 -12.58 32.01
CA GLN A 498 -20.88 -12.66 30.76
C GLN A 498 -21.04 -14.14 30.38
N VAL A 499 -22.23 -14.49 29.93
CA VAL A 499 -22.54 -15.87 29.49
C VAL A 499 -23.16 -15.75 28.10
N TYR A 500 -22.60 -16.50 27.15
CA TYR A 500 -23.07 -16.57 25.77
C TYR A 500 -23.53 -17.99 25.49
N GLY A 501 -24.60 -18.17 24.71
CA GLY A 501 -25.06 -19.44 24.22
C GLY A 501 -24.91 -19.57 22.72
N SER A 502 -24.53 -20.77 22.23
CA SER A 502 -24.43 -21.10 20.82
C SER A 502 -24.93 -22.52 20.59
N MET A 503 -25.60 -22.76 19.46
CA MET A 503 -26.06 -24.08 19.03
C MET A 503 -25.13 -24.61 17.95
N SER A 504 -24.71 -25.88 18.05
CA SER A 504 -23.86 -26.49 17.02
C SER A 504 -24.66 -26.76 15.74
N ASN A 505 -24.04 -26.44 14.58
CA ASN A 505 -24.61 -26.73 13.27
C ASN A 505 -24.33 -28.19 12.83
N LYS A 506 -24.71 -28.53 11.58
CA LYS A 506 -24.51 -29.89 10.99
C LYS A 506 -23.05 -30.34 10.99
N ASP A 507 -22.10 -29.38 10.93
CA ASP A 507 -20.67 -29.68 11.00
C ASP A 507 -20.11 -29.63 12.42
N GLY A 508 -21.00 -29.51 13.42
CA GLY A 508 -20.67 -29.38 14.83
C GLY A 508 -20.09 -28.02 15.22
N LEU A 509 -20.11 -27.03 14.34
CA LEU A 509 -19.49 -25.72 14.58
C LEU A 509 -20.37 -24.88 15.50
N ILE A 510 -19.73 -24.19 16.45
CA ILE A 510 -20.30 -23.19 17.34
C ILE A 510 -19.54 -21.87 17.23
N HIS A 511 -20.25 -20.77 17.43
CA HIS A 511 -19.69 -19.42 17.41
C HIS A 511 -20.24 -18.61 18.60
N PHE A 512 -19.34 -17.88 19.28
CA PHE A 512 -19.67 -16.97 20.37
C PHE A 512 -19.17 -15.57 20.07
#